data_adc8d18aee11f29d7cf646f6fa621fa0
#
_entry.id   adc8d18aee11f29d7cf646f6fa621fa0
#
_cell.length_a   1.000
_cell.length_b   1.000
_cell.length_c   1.000
_cell.angle_alpha   90.00
_cell.angle_beta   90.00
_cell.angle_gamma   90.00
#
_symmetry.space_group_name_H-M   'P 1'
#
loop_
_entity.id
_entity.type
_entity.pdbx_description
1 polymer ?
#
loop_
_entity_poly.entity_id
_entity_poly.type
_entity_poly.pdbx_seq_one_letter_code
_entity_poly.pdbx_strand_id
1 'polypeptide(L)'
;MRRPCVAGNLAYNPRVARLIEVHPTDPQPRRIATVAQIIRGGGLVAYPTDSSYAFGCHIGDKRATDRIRGIRRTDKKHNFTLVCRDLSEISVYARVDNWAYRLIRGLTPGPYTFILPATRELPKRLQNPKRRTIGIRVPDHRVVQAMLDSLGEPIMSSTLTLPGDSLPLTESLEIEERIGHQVDAIVEAGPTGIEPTSVLDLTSGTVEVLREGRGDVRLWELR
;
A
#
# COMPACT_ATOMS: atom_id res chain seq x y z
N MET A 1 9.48 -46.57 -38.02
CA MET A 1 9.20 -45.14 -38.17
C MET A 1 8.50 -44.64 -36.93
N ARG A 2 9.20 -43.95 -36.03
CA ARG A 2 8.64 -43.33 -34.81
C ARG A 2 8.51 -41.84 -35.08
N ARG A 3 7.27 -41.32 -34.94
CA ARG A 3 6.98 -39.86 -35.06
C ARG A 3 7.52 -39.13 -33.81
N PRO A 4 8.15 -37.96 -33.93
CA PRO A 4 8.57 -37.19 -32.78
C PRO A 4 7.36 -36.50 -32.12
N CYS A 5 7.27 -36.62 -30.79
CA CYS A 5 6.38 -35.81 -29.97
C CYS A 5 6.76 -34.33 -30.09
N VAL A 6 5.88 -33.54 -30.63
CA VAL A 6 5.99 -32.08 -30.60
C VAL A 6 5.61 -31.64 -29.18
N ALA A 7 6.61 -31.22 -28.40
CA ALA A 7 6.41 -30.56 -27.14
C ALA A 7 5.68 -29.24 -27.43
N GLY A 8 4.41 -29.17 -27.03
CA GLY A 8 3.62 -27.95 -27.10
C GLY A 8 4.26 -26.86 -26.25
N ASN A 9 4.75 -25.80 -26.90
CA ASN A 9 5.05 -24.54 -26.27
C ASN A 9 3.76 -24.08 -25.54
N LEU A 10 3.75 -24.14 -24.23
CA LEU A 10 2.80 -23.40 -23.42
C LEU A 10 3.07 -21.93 -23.70
N ALA A 11 2.28 -21.35 -24.59
CA ALA A 11 2.26 -19.93 -24.87
C ALA A 11 2.13 -19.18 -23.54
N TYR A 12 3.13 -18.39 -23.22
CA TYR A 12 3.08 -17.38 -22.17
C TYR A 12 1.90 -16.45 -22.49
N ASN A 13 0.78 -16.68 -21.82
CA ASN A 13 -0.37 -15.79 -21.87
C ASN A 13 -0.09 -14.67 -20.87
N PRO A 14 0.24 -13.45 -21.29
CA PRO A 14 0.45 -12.34 -20.39
C PRO A 14 -0.87 -12.15 -19.61
N ARG A 15 -0.85 -12.41 -18.31
CA ARG A 15 -2.01 -12.15 -17.45
C ARG A 15 -2.27 -10.65 -17.50
N VAL A 16 -3.32 -10.25 -18.18
CA VAL A 16 -3.83 -8.88 -18.11
C VAL A 16 -4.44 -8.71 -16.71
N ALA A 17 -4.10 -7.63 -16.03
CA ALA A 17 -4.69 -7.32 -14.74
C ALA A 17 -6.22 -7.29 -14.83
N ARG A 18 -6.88 -7.76 -13.79
CA ARG A 18 -8.33 -7.62 -13.69
C ARG A 18 -8.67 -6.18 -13.30
N LEU A 19 -9.25 -5.40 -14.20
CA LEU A 19 -9.82 -4.09 -13.86
C LEU A 19 -11.10 -4.30 -13.04
N ILE A 20 -11.13 -3.75 -11.82
CA ILE A 20 -12.26 -3.86 -10.89
C ILE A 20 -12.76 -2.46 -10.59
N GLU A 21 -13.81 -2.07 -11.30
CA GLU A 21 -14.48 -0.79 -11.05
C GLU A 21 -15.23 -0.82 -9.73
N VAL A 22 -15.01 0.16 -8.88
CA VAL A 22 -15.60 0.30 -7.55
C VAL A 22 -16.14 1.71 -7.40
N HIS A 23 -17.36 1.83 -6.89
CA HIS A 23 -17.92 3.16 -6.64
C HIS A 23 -17.11 3.88 -5.54
N PRO A 24 -16.63 5.12 -5.76
CA PRO A 24 -15.67 5.77 -4.86
C PRO A 24 -16.21 6.06 -3.47
N THR A 25 -17.49 6.35 -3.32
CA THR A 25 -18.13 6.70 -2.04
C THR A 25 -19.04 5.61 -1.47
N ASP A 26 -19.48 4.66 -2.31
CA ASP A 26 -20.32 3.50 -1.91
C ASP A 26 -19.75 2.21 -2.54
N PRO A 27 -18.63 1.70 -2.03
CA PRO A 27 -17.95 0.53 -2.59
C PRO A 27 -18.82 -0.73 -2.53
N GLN A 28 -19.04 -1.38 -3.68
CA GLN A 28 -19.87 -2.58 -3.77
C GLN A 28 -19.19 -3.77 -3.03
N PRO A 29 -19.83 -4.38 -2.03
CA PRO A 29 -19.20 -5.43 -1.20
C PRO A 29 -18.65 -6.61 -1.99
N ARG A 30 -19.35 -7.02 -3.07
CA ARG A 30 -18.89 -8.14 -3.93
C ARG A 30 -17.60 -7.82 -4.66
N ARG A 31 -17.44 -6.58 -5.16
CA ARG A 31 -16.21 -6.14 -5.85
C ARG A 31 -15.05 -6.03 -4.89
N ILE A 32 -15.30 -5.45 -3.71
CA ILE A 32 -14.32 -5.37 -2.61
C ILE A 32 -13.89 -6.77 -2.14
N ALA A 33 -14.82 -7.70 -1.96
CA ALA A 33 -14.50 -9.07 -1.60
C ALA A 33 -13.60 -9.77 -2.64
N THR A 34 -13.80 -9.46 -3.93
CA THR A 34 -12.92 -9.95 -5.00
C THR A 34 -11.49 -9.42 -4.85
N VAL A 35 -11.33 -8.13 -4.56
CA VAL A 35 -10.01 -7.52 -4.31
C VAL A 35 -9.34 -8.18 -3.10
N ALA A 36 -10.08 -8.33 -2.00
CA ALA A 36 -9.58 -8.98 -0.78
C ALA A 36 -9.16 -10.44 -1.04
N GLN A 37 -9.91 -11.20 -1.84
CA GLN A 37 -9.53 -12.56 -2.22
C GLN A 37 -8.24 -12.61 -3.04
N ILE A 38 -8.04 -11.66 -3.97
CA ILE A 38 -6.80 -11.56 -4.76
C ILE A 38 -5.62 -11.30 -3.83
N ILE A 39 -5.74 -10.35 -2.89
CA ILE A 39 -4.68 -10.03 -1.91
C ILE A 39 -4.39 -11.25 -1.02
N ARG A 40 -5.40 -11.92 -0.45
CA ARG A 40 -5.22 -13.14 0.37
C ARG A 40 -4.56 -14.29 -0.40
N GLY A 41 -4.83 -14.37 -1.70
CA GLY A 41 -4.21 -15.35 -2.59
C GLY A 41 -2.76 -15.04 -2.99
N GLY A 42 -2.15 -14.00 -2.41
CA GLY A 42 -0.78 -13.55 -2.73
C GLY A 42 -0.70 -12.69 -3.99
N GLY A 43 -1.83 -12.15 -4.45
CA GLY A 43 -1.88 -11.23 -5.57
C GLY A 43 -1.37 -9.83 -5.22
N LEU A 44 -0.89 -9.15 -6.25
CA LEU A 44 -0.47 -7.76 -6.22
C LEU A 44 -1.55 -6.89 -6.87
N VAL A 45 -2.05 -5.89 -6.15
CA VAL A 45 -3.08 -4.98 -6.66
C VAL A 45 -2.55 -3.55 -6.75
N ALA A 46 -3.01 -2.80 -7.76
CA ALA A 46 -2.94 -1.35 -7.79
C ALA A 46 -4.27 -0.80 -7.28
N TYR A 47 -4.24 0.17 -6.36
CA TYR A 47 -5.47 0.71 -5.76
C TYR A 47 -5.34 2.20 -5.43
N PRO A 48 -6.44 2.98 -5.53
CA PRO A 48 -6.44 4.40 -5.23
C PRO A 48 -6.40 4.65 -3.72
N THR A 49 -5.77 5.76 -3.31
CA THR A 49 -5.77 6.25 -1.93
C THR A 49 -6.12 7.73 -1.90
N ASP A 50 -6.22 8.31 -0.69
CA ASP A 50 -6.39 9.73 -0.45
C ASP A 50 -5.20 10.61 -0.90
N SER A 51 -4.09 10.02 -1.35
CA SER A 51 -2.91 10.75 -1.86
C SER A 51 -2.61 10.44 -3.32
N SER A 52 -2.44 9.17 -3.67
CA SER A 52 -2.11 8.70 -5.02
C SER A 52 -2.46 7.22 -5.16
N TYR A 53 -2.35 6.65 -6.37
CA TYR A 53 -2.38 5.19 -6.50
C TYR A 53 -1.20 4.54 -5.78
N ALA A 54 -1.45 3.35 -5.27
CA ALA A 54 -0.47 2.55 -4.56
C ALA A 54 -0.51 1.08 -5.00
N PHE A 55 0.60 0.38 -4.85
CA PHE A 55 0.64 -1.07 -4.84
C PHE A 55 0.19 -1.59 -3.48
N GLY A 56 -0.59 -2.69 -3.48
CA GLY A 56 -1.02 -3.38 -2.27
C GLY A 56 -0.86 -4.88 -2.38
N CYS A 57 -0.40 -5.51 -1.30
CA CYS A 57 -0.32 -6.95 -1.19
C CYS A 57 -0.52 -7.40 0.27
N HIS A 58 -0.70 -8.71 0.46
CA HIS A 58 -0.83 -9.30 1.78
C HIS A 58 0.41 -9.06 2.64
N ILE A 59 0.19 -8.74 3.92
CA ILE A 59 1.27 -8.63 4.90
C ILE A 59 2.03 -9.96 4.96
N GLY A 60 3.34 -9.90 4.87
CA GLY A 60 4.13 -11.12 4.92
C GLY A 60 4.31 -11.87 3.59
N ASP A 61 3.68 -11.47 2.50
CA ASP A 61 3.95 -12.08 1.19
C ASP A 61 5.26 -11.55 0.60
N LYS A 62 6.28 -12.42 0.65
CA LYS A 62 7.61 -12.08 0.10
C LYS A 62 7.57 -11.95 -1.42
N ARG A 63 6.83 -12.82 -2.12
CA ARG A 63 6.79 -12.82 -3.59
C ARG A 63 6.15 -11.54 -4.11
N ALA A 64 5.03 -11.12 -3.51
CA ALA A 64 4.35 -9.89 -3.89
C ALA A 64 5.23 -8.65 -3.58
N THR A 65 5.90 -8.59 -2.42
CA THR A 65 6.81 -7.48 -2.11
C THR A 65 8.04 -7.45 -3.04
N ASP A 66 8.57 -8.60 -3.44
CA ASP A 66 9.67 -8.65 -4.40
C ASP A 66 9.20 -8.23 -5.81
N ARG A 67 7.95 -8.53 -6.21
CA ARG A 67 7.34 -7.99 -7.44
C ARG A 67 7.27 -6.47 -7.41
N ILE A 68 6.79 -5.87 -6.32
CA ILE A 68 6.75 -4.40 -6.17
C ILE A 68 8.15 -3.80 -6.34
N ARG A 69 9.16 -4.38 -5.68
CA ARG A 69 10.55 -3.92 -5.84
C ARG A 69 11.04 -4.02 -7.29
N GLY A 70 10.71 -5.12 -7.97
CA GLY A 70 11.04 -5.32 -9.38
C GLY A 70 10.40 -4.29 -10.29
N ILE A 71 9.09 -4.04 -10.14
CA ILE A 71 8.34 -3.05 -10.92
C ILE A 71 8.92 -1.65 -10.70
N ARG A 72 9.15 -1.28 -9.44
CA ARG A 72 9.67 0.05 -9.07
C ARG A 72 11.19 0.19 -9.24
N ARG A 73 11.90 -0.88 -9.54
CA ARG A 73 13.38 -0.95 -9.57
C ARG A 73 14.02 -0.37 -8.31
N THR A 74 13.42 -0.65 -7.16
CA THR A 74 13.95 -0.22 -5.87
C THR A 74 14.81 -1.31 -5.24
N ASP A 75 15.76 -0.90 -4.40
CA ASP A 75 16.62 -1.82 -3.67
C ASP A 75 15.91 -2.50 -2.47
N LYS A 76 16.62 -3.42 -1.81
CA LYS A 76 16.10 -4.11 -0.61
C LYS A 76 15.88 -3.18 0.59
N LYS A 77 16.41 -1.95 0.54
CA LYS A 77 16.26 -0.95 1.60
C LYS A 77 14.99 -0.12 1.43
N HIS A 78 14.25 -0.30 0.31
CA HIS A 78 12.99 0.40 0.13
C HIS A 78 12.02 0.09 1.27
N ASN A 79 11.59 1.13 1.97
CA ASN A 79 10.65 1.02 3.08
C ASN A 79 9.22 0.91 2.54
N PHE A 80 8.54 -0.16 2.92
CA PHE A 80 7.11 -0.29 2.70
C PHE A 80 6.34 0.43 3.81
N THR A 81 5.09 0.73 3.52
CA THR A 81 4.14 1.28 4.49
C THR A 81 3.06 0.25 4.78
N LEU A 82 2.70 0.12 6.04
CA LEU A 82 1.57 -0.69 6.46
C LEU A 82 0.32 0.19 6.46
N VAL A 83 -0.66 -0.16 5.65
CA VAL A 83 -1.96 0.52 5.60
C VAL A 83 -2.90 -0.21 6.54
N CYS A 84 -3.29 0.48 7.61
CA CYS A 84 -4.14 -0.03 8.68
C CYS A 84 -5.54 0.57 8.60
N ARG A 85 -6.52 -0.14 9.15
CA ARG A 85 -7.90 0.31 9.24
C ARG A 85 -8.07 1.42 10.26
N ASP A 86 -7.46 1.26 11.43
CA ASP A 86 -7.61 2.15 12.58
C ASP A 86 -6.40 2.09 13.53
N LEU A 87 -6.49 2.84 14.63
CA LEU A 87 -5.43 2.89 15.65
C LEU A 87 -5.27 1.56 16.41
N SER A 88 -6.34 0.78 16.55
CA SER A 88 -6.27 -0.51 17.24
C SER A 88 -5.39 -1.46 16.47
N GLU A 89 -5.53 -1.47 15.14
CA GLU A 89 -4.70 -2.27 14.25
C GLU A 89 -3.24 -1.78 14.23
N ILE A 90 -3.00 -0.45 14.30
CA ILE A 90 -1.65 0.11 14.43
C ILE A 90 -0.93 -0.47 15.65
N SER A 91 -1.61 -0.53 16.81
CA SER A 91 -1.01 -0.97 18.07
C SER A 91 -0.58 -2.43 18.08
N VAL A 92 -1.09 -3.25 17.17
CA VAL A 92 -0.63 -4.64 16.97
C VAL A 92 0.78 -4.65 16.37
N TYR A 93 1.04 -3.82 15.36
CA TYR A 93 2.26 -3.87 14.55
C TYR A 93 3.33 -2.84 14.94
N ALA A 94 2.96 -1.81 15.69
CA ALA A 94 3.87 -0.78 16.16
C ALA A 94 3.67 -0.45 17.64
N ARG A 95 4.74 -0.01 18.30
CA ARG A 95 4.68 0.54 19.65
C ARG A 95 4.27 1.99 19.56
N VAL A 96 3.21 2.34 20.27
CA VAL A 96 2.64 3.68 20.27
C VAL A 96 2.57 4.18 21.71
N ASP A 97 3.39 5.16 22.05
CA ASP A 97 3.34 5.81 23.34
C ASP A 97 2.10 6.73 23.45
N ASN A 98 1.69 7.07 24.68
CA ASN A 98 0.48 7.86 24.93
C ASN A 98 0.45 9.22 24.21
N TRP A 99 1.61 9.87 24.06
CA TRP A 99 1.69 11.15 23.36
C TRP A 99 1.54 10.93 21.84
N ALA A 100 2.22 9.93 21.26
CA ALA A 100 2.10 9.57 19.87
C ALA A 100 0.69 9.10 19.51
N TYR A 101 0.04 8.34 20.42
CA TYR A 101 -1.35 7.93 20.23
C TYR A 101 -2.29 9.14 20.09
N ARG A 102 -2.16 10.14 20.98
CA ARG A 102 -2.98 11.37 20.90
C ARG A 102 -2.76 12.12 19.59
N LEU A 103 -1.50 12.23 19.15
CA LEU A 103 -1.16 12.86 17.88
C LEU A 103 -1.78 12.10 16.72
N ILE A 104 -1.51 10.79 16.59
CA ILE A 104 -2.02 9.95 15.50
C ILE A 104 -3.55 10.00 15.46
N ARG A 105 -4.21 9.90 16.61
CA ARG A 105 -5.68 10.00 16.70
C ARG A 105 -6.23 11.31 16.15
N GLY A 106 -5.50 12.40 16.30
CA GLY A 106 -5.91 13.71 15.80
C GLY A 106 -5.67 13.92 14.31
N LEU A 107 -4.85 13.06 13.68
CA LEU A 107 -4.42 13.16 12.28
C LEU A 107 -4.93 11.99 11.41
N THR A 108 -5.65 11.04 12.00
CA THR A 108 -6.18 9.86 11.29
C THR A 108 -7.70 9.78 11.39
N PRO A 109 -8.38 9.32 10.32
CA PRO A 109 -7.81 8.98 9.00
C PRO A 109 -7.32 10.24 8.26
N GLY A 110 -6.27 10.07 7.41
CA GLY A 110 -5.73 11.22 6.68
C GLY A 110 -4.42 10.94 5.93
N PRO A 111 -3.90 11.95 5.22
CA PRO A 111 -2.78 11.81 4.32
C PRO A 111 -1.41 11.85 5.06
N TYR A 112 -1.29 11.08 6.13
CA TYR A 112 -0.08 11.00 6.94
C TYR A 112 0.50 9.60 6.92
N THR A 113 1.83 9.52 7.04
CA THR A 113 2.58 8.29 7.30
C THR A 113 3.40 8.49 8.57
N PHE A 114 3.18 7.65 9.57
CA PHE A 114 3.89 7.70 10.85
C PHE A 114 4.97 6.63 10.88
N ILE A 115 6.21 7.02 11.17
CA ILE A 115 7.29 6.07 11.40
C ILE A 115 7.32 5.75 12.90
N LEU A 116 7.15 4.47 13.22
CA LEU A 116 7.02 3.96 14.58
C LEU A 116 7.95 2.76 14.82
N PRO A 117 8.37 2.50 16.06
CA PRO A 117 9.06 1.27 16.40
C PRO A 117 8.17 0.05 16.17
N ALA A 118 8.66 -0.93 15.41
CA ALA A 118 7.92 -2.14 15.09
C ALA A 118 7.79 -3.08 16.30
N THR A 119 6.66 -3.78 16.41
CA THR A 119 6.48 -4.89 17.35
C THR A 119 7.07 -6.19 16.79
N ARG A 120 6.96 -7.28 17.55
CA ARG A 120 7.37 -8.64 17.12
C ARG A 120 6.38 -9.26 16.15
N GLU A 121 5.14 -8.78 16.14
CA GLU A 121 4.06 -9.24 15.23
C GLU A 121 4.36 -8.86 13.78
N LEU A 122 5.11 -7.76 13.56
CA LEU A 122 5.54 -7.39 12.22
C LEU A 122 6.72 -8.26 11.77
N PRO A 123 6.62 -8.97 10.62
CA PRO A 123 7.73 -9.75 10.08
C PRO A 123 9.01 -8.91 9.91
N LYS A 124 10.15 -9.42 10.41
CA LYS A 124 11.44 -8.69 10.42
C LYS A 124 11.85 -8.13 9.04
N ARG A 125 11.51 -8.83 7.97
CA ARG A 125 11.82 -8.40 6.58
C ARG A 125 11.06 -7.15 6.11
N LEU A 126 9.99 -6.78 6.82
CA LEU A 126 9.15 -5.61 6.53
C LEU A 126 9.56 -4.40 7.37
N GLN A 127 10.35 -4.63 8.41
CA GLN A 127 10.90 -3.58 9.24
C GLN A 127 12.10 -2.91 8.55
N ASN A 128 12.33 -1.64 8.85
CA ASN A 128 13.60 -1.02 8.51
C ASN A 128 14.75 -1.82 9.16
N PRO A 129 15.72 -2.32 8.38
CA PRO A 129 16.71 -3.27 8.91
C PRO A 129 17.65 -2.66 9.97
N LYS A 130 17.88 -1.34 9.95
CA LYS A 130 18.75 -0.65 10.90
C LYS A 130 18.00 -0.18 12.14
N ARG A 131 16.84 0.45 11.95
CA ARG A 131 16.08 1.14 13.01
C ARG A 131 14.97 0.27 13.62
N ARG A 132 14.61 -0.86 12.99
CA ARG A 132 13.49 -1.74 13.37
C ARG A 132 12.17 -0.96 13.45
N THR A 133 11.93 -0.10 12.49
CA THR A 133 10.77 0.75 12.38
C THR A 133 9.91 0.35 11.18
N ILE A 134 8.68 0.83 11.16
CA ILE A 134 7.74 0.68 10.05
C ILE A 134 7.01 2.00 9.83
N GLY A 135 6.77 2.34 8.56
CA GLY A 135 5.82 3.40 8.21
C GLY A 135 4.39 2.86 8.26
N ILE A 136 3.49 3.55 8.94
CA ILE A 136 2.08 3.16 9.07
C ILE A 136 1.20 4.34 8.68
N ARG A 137 0.05 4.05 8.05
CA ARG A 137 -0.97 5.07 7.75
C ARG A 137 -2.39 4.50 7.88
N VAL A 138 -3.34 5.39 8.15
CA VAL A 138 -4.78 5.14 8.05
C VAL A 138 -5.35 6.12 7.02
N PRO A 139 -5.55 5.69 5.76
CA PRO A 139 -6.01 6.58 4.70
C PRO A 139 -7.46 7.03 4.89
N ASP A 140 -7.76 8.29 4.57
CA ASP A 140 -9.12 8.79 4.44
C ASP A 140 -9.64 8.50 3.03
N HIS A 141 -9.96 7.22 2.77
CA HIS A 141 -10.45 6.77 1.47
C HIS A 141 -11.43 5.61 1.61
N ARG A 142 -12.70 5.81 1.22
CA ARG A 142 -13.79 4.84 1.39
C ARG A 142 -13.48 3.46 0.83
N VAL A 143 -12.91 3.39 -0.38
CA VAL A 143 -12.57 2.12 -1.01
C VAL A 143 -11.48 1.38 -0.23
N VAL A 144 -10.46 2.09 0.27
CA VAL A 144 -9.38 1.49 1.07
C VAL A 144 -9.92 0.96 2.38
N GLN A 145 -10.78 1.72 3.07
CA GLN A 145 -11.41 1.26 4.31
C GLN A 145 -12.25 0.00 4.07
N ALA A 146 -13.06 -0.03 3.01
CA ALA A 146 -13.83 -1.22 2.63
C ALA A 146 -12.94 -2.43 2.29
N MET A 147 -11.79 -2.21 1.64
CA MET A 147 -10.81 -3.27 1.36
C MET A 147 -10.23 -3.84 2.67
N LEU A 148 -9.83 -2.97 3.61
CA LEU A 148 -9.29 -3.37 4.92
C LEU A 148 -10.33 -4.12 5.75
N ASP A 149 -11.58 -3.63 5.80
CA ASP A 149 -12.69 -4.31 6.49
C ASP A 149 -12.96 -5.70 5.90
N SER A 150 -12.98 -5.82 4.57
CA SER A 150 -13.19 -7.10 3.89
C SER A 150 -11.99 -8.03 4.07
N LEU A 151 -10.77 -7.50 4.09
CA LEU A 151 -9.54 -8.28 4.27
C LEU A 151 -9.37 -8.74 5.74
N GLY A 152 -9.77 -7.92 6.71
CA GLY A 152 -9.63 -8.20 8.15
C GLY A 152 -8.19 -8.08 8.66
N GLU A 153 -7.28 -7.52 7.86
CA GLU A 153 -5.86 -7.35 8.17
C GLU A 153 -5.28 -6.19 7.36
N PRO A 154 -4.12 -5.60 7.78
CA PRO A 154 -3.52 -4.50 7.06
C PRO A 154 -2.94 -4.90 5.70
N ILE A 155 -2.83 -3.91 4.82
CA ILE A 155 -2.24 -4.05 3.49
C ILE A 155 -0.79 -3.55 3.52
N MET A 156 0.15 -4.38 3.04
CA MET A 156 1.50 -3.91 2.76
C MET A 156 1.49 -3.09 1.48
N SER A 157 1.94 -1.85 1.55
CA SER A 157 1.75 -0.86 0.49
C SER A 157 3.04 -0.14 0.10
N SER A 158 3.05 0.35 -1.13
CA SER A 158 4.08 1.23 -1.68
C SER A 158 3.45 2.14 -2.73
N THR A 159 3.82 3.42 -2.76
CA THR A 159 3.34 4.38 -3.78
C THR A 159 3.61 3.84 -5.18
N LEU A 160 2.64 3.99 -6.09
CA LEU A 160 2.73 3.57 -7.47
C LEU A 160 3.45 4.63 -8.31
N THR A 161 4.78 4.66 -8.19
CA THR A 161 5.69 5.47 -9.01
C THR A 161 6.59 4.52 -9.79
N LEU A 162 6.64 4.65 -11.11
CA LEU A 162 7.45 3.79 -11.95
C LEU A 162 8.86 4.37 -12.16
N PRO A 163 9.82 3.53 -12.56
CA PRO A 163 11.18 4.00 -12.85
C PRO A 163 11.19 5.06 -13.95
N GLY A 164 11.84 6.19 -13.67
CA GLY A 164 11.90 7.33 -14.58
C GLY A 164 10.79 8.36 -14.38
N ASP A 165 9.72 8.02 -13.65
CA ASP A 165 8.67 8.99 -13.32
C ASP A 165 9.05 9.81 -12.10
N SER A 166 8.79 11.10 -12.15
CA SER A 166 8.92 12.02 -11.01
C SER A 166 7.66 12.04 -10.12
N LEU A 167 6.51 11.63 -10.64
CA LEU A 167 5.21 11.64 -9.98
C LEU A 167 4.59 10.23 -9.98
N PRO A 168 3.71 9.92 -9.03
CA PRO A 168 2.95 8.69 -9.05
C PRO A 168 1.91 8.70 -10.18
N LEU A 169 1.51 7.51 -10.65
CA LEU A 169 0.38 7.37 -11.56
C LEU A 169 -0.93 7.71 -10.86
N THR A 170 -1.85 8.35 -11.59
CA THR A 170 -3.12 8.87 -11.06
C THR A 170 -4.36 8.26 -11.71
N GLU A 171 -4.22 7.58 -12.84
CA GLU A 171 -5.31 7.05 -13.65
C GLU A 171 -5.17 5.54 -13.83
N SER A 172 -6.26 4.82 -13.64
CA SER A 172 -6.30 3.36 -13.76
C SER A 172 -5.98 2.86 -15.16
N LEU A 173 -6.43 3.58 -16.19
CA LEU A 173 -6.16 3.22 -17.58
C LEU A 173 -4.66 3.33 -17.92
N GLU A 174 -3.99 4.39 -17.46
CA GLU A 174 -2.54 4.51 -17.61
C GLU A 174 -1.79 3.40 -16.86
N ILE A 175 -2.28 3.04 -15.66
CA ILE A 175 -1.72 1.93 -14.89
C ILE A 175 -1.89 0.60 -15.64
N GLU A 176 -3.07 0.36 -16.22
CA GLU A 176 -3.34 -0.84 -17.02
C GLU A 176 -2.42 -0.93 -18.23
N GLU A 177 -2.29 0.15 -18.98
CA GLU A 177 -1.42 0.21 -20.16
C GLU A 177 0.05 -0.07 -19.82
N ARG A 178 0.57 0.58 -18.77
CA ARG A 178 1.99 0.54 -18.43
C ARG A 178 2.41 -0.72 -17.67
N ILE A 179 1.57 -1.19 -16.75
CA ILE A 179 1.93 -2.30 -15.85
C ILE A 179 0.83 -3.34 -15.63
N GLY A 180 -0.27 -3.31 -16.39
CA GLY A 180 -1.35 -4.29 -16.26
C GLY A 180 -0.90 -5.75 -16.35
N HIS A 181 0.18 -6.02 -17.09
CA HIS A 181 0.80 -7.35 -17.18
C HIS A 181 1.66 -7.74 -15.96
N GLN A 182 1.89 -6.82 -15.02
CA GLN A 182 2.74 -7.00 -13.85
C GLN A 182 1.97 -7.03 -12.52
N VAL A 183 0.68 -6.68 -12.53
CA VAL A 183 -0.21 -6.73 -11.37
C VAL A 183 -1.37 -7.71 -11.61
N ASP A 184 -2.02 -8.16 -10.55
CA ASP A 184 -3.12 -9.15 -10.67
C ASP A 184 -4.48 -8.47 -10.77
N ALA A 185 -4.62 -7.26 -10.20
CA ALA A 185 -5.80 -6.42 -10.35
C ALA A 185 -5.46 -4.94 -10.25
N ILE A 186 -6.35 -4.12 -10.84
CA ILE A 186 -6.36 -2.66 -10.71
C ILE A 186 -7.75 -2.30 -10.20
N VAL A 187 -7.80 -1.61 -9.07
CA VAL A 187 -9.04 -1.08 -8.50
C VAL A 187 -9.28 0.29 -9.10
N GLU A 188 -10.37 0.42 -9.86
CA GLU A 188 -10.79 1.67 -10.46
C GLU A 188 -11.85 2.33 -9.58
N ALA A 189 -11.57 3.53 -9.07
CA ALA A 189 -12.53 4.32 -8.30
C ALA A 189 -12.35 5.83 -8.54
N GLY A 190 -11.95 6.18 -9.74
CA GLY A 190 -11.64 7.54 -10.17
C GLY A 190 -10.18 7.93 -10.01
N PRO A 191 -9.82 9.10 -10.54
CA PRO A 191 -8.46 9.60 -10.48
C PRO A 191 -8.03 9.99 -9.06
N THR A 192 -6.73 9.91 -8.80
CA THR A 192 -6.13 10.31 -7.52
C THR A 192 -5.30 11.58 -7.66
N GLY A 193 -4.85 12.15 -6.54
CA GLY A 193 -3.87 13.22 -6.53
C GLY A 193 -2.45 12.73 -6.84
N ILE A 194 -1.52 13.69 -6.86
CA ILE A 194 -0.08 13.45 -7.05
C ILE A 194 0.73 13.75 -5.78
N GLU A 195 0.12 14.45 -4.81
CA GLU A 195 0.82 14.84 -3.60
C GLU A 195 1.02 13.63 -2.68
N PRO A 196 2.27 13.38 -2.26
CA PRO A 196 2.55 12.30 -1.33
C PRO A 196 2.02 12.63 0.06
N THR A 197 1.95 11.63 0.93
CA THR A 197 1.65 11.84 2.35
C THR A 197 2.73 12.63 3.05
N SER A 198 2.38 13.42 4.07
CA SER A 198 3.35 13.91 5.05
C SER A 198 3.90 12.74 5.87
N VAL A 199 5.22 12.74 6.14
CA VAL A 199 5.90 11.68 6.86
C VAL A 199 6.44 12.21 8.18
N LEU A 200 5.93 11.67 9.28
CA LEU A 200 6.28 12.04 10.64
C LEU A 200 7.02 10.87 11.33
N ASP A 201 8.24 11.10 11.76
CA ASP A 201 8.99 10.15 12.59
C ASP A 201 8.69 10.40 14.07
N LEU A 202 8.15 9.40 14.74
CA LEU A 202 7.73 9.45 16.14
C LEU A 202 8.60 8.56 17.04
N THR A 203 9.77 8.14 16.57
CA THR A 203 10.61 7.16 17.28
C THR A 203 11.46 7.75 18.38
N SER A 204 11.68 9.07 18.38
CA SER A 204 12.58 9.77 19.31
C SER A 204 11.88 10.36 20.54
N GLY A 205 10.57 10.18 20.68
CA GLY A 205 9.77 10.82 21.75
C GLY A 205 9.27 12.24 21.37
N THR A 206 9.65 12.73 20.20
CA THR A 206 9.22 14.00 19.60
C THR A 206 8.81 13.77 18.15
N VAL A 207 8.16 14.78 17.55
CA VAL A 207 7.81 14.73 16.12
C VAL A 207 8.98 15.26 15.29
N GLU A 208 9.44 14.44 14.36
CA GLU A 208 10.37 14.86 13.32
C GLU A 208 9.67 14.77 11.96
N VAL A 209 9.56 15.89 11.24
CA VAL A 209 8.97 15.94 9.90
C VAL A 209 10.02 15.52 8.88
N LEU A 210 9.92 14.30 8.36
CA LEU A 210 10.84 13.80 7.33
C LEU A 210 10.44 14.23 5.93
N ARG A 211 9.16 14.52 5.71
CA ARG A 211 8.62 15.02 4.45
C ARG A 211 7.33 15.77 4.71
N GLU A 212 7.23 16.97 4.17
CA GLU A 212 5.96 17.66 3.99
C GLU A 212 5.30 17.15 2.72
N GLY A 213 4.00 16.92 2.78
CA GLY A 213 3.15 16.48 1.70
C GLY A 213 1.73 17.01 1.91
N ARG A 214 0.73 16.25 1.47
CA ARG A 214 -0.67 16.66 1.55
C ARG A 214 -1.19 16.90 2.98
N GLY A 215 -0.64 16.23 3.98
CA GLY A 215 -1.02 16.45 5.39
C GLY A 215 -0.39 17.72 5.95
N ASP A 216 -1.19 18.62 6.52
CA ASP A 216 -0.67 19.84 7.15
C ASP A 216 0.16 19.50 8.39
N VAL A 217 1.45 19.78 8.34
CA VAL A 217 2.41 19.49 9.42
C VAL A 217 2.37 20.50 10.57
N ARG A 218 1.61 21.59 10.44
CA ARG A 218 1.48 22.62 11.49
C ARG A 218 0.36 22.33 12.47
N LEU A 219 -0.55 21.41 12.15
CA LEU A 219 -1.72 21.09 12.98
C LEU A 219 -1.37 20.51 14.37
N TRP A 220 -0.17 19.96 14.56
CA TRP A 220 0.27 19.42 15.84
C TRP A 220 1.01 20.46 16.72
N GLU A 221 1.49 21.57 16.16
CA GLU A 221 2.08 22.67 16.93
C GLU A 221 1.03 23.48 17.72
N LEU A 222 -0.25 23.34 17.32
CA LEU A 222 -1.38 24.07 17.88
C LEU A 222 -2.12 23.32 19.00
N ARG A 223 -1.62 22.16 19.45
CA ARG A 223 -2.27 21.32 20.48
C ARG A 223 -1.34 21.06 21.68
#